data_9e41ad99364463351807499f5a075133
#
_entry.id   9e41ad99364463351807499f5a075133
#
_cell.length_a   1.000
_cell.length_b   1.000
_cell.length_c   1.000
_cell.angle_alpha   90.00
_cell.angle_beta   90.00
_cell.angle_gamma   90.00
#
_symmetry.space_group_name_H-M   'P 1'
#
loop_
_entity.id
_entity.type
_entity.pdbx_description
1 polymer ?
#
loop_
_entity_poly.entity_id
_entity_poly.type
_entity_poly.pdbx_seq_one_letter_code
_entity_poly.pdbx_strand_id
1 'polypeptide(L)'
;MSRSLLPFDGSPAATRALNYLVHQVSNDCQRPTEAEVHLVNIQPLADEWIVHRLLPEAELATMAQTYGEATLAPAVAELAAAGIKTVTHIERGEIAQTISRLTGELRCNQIVMGTRGLSTLGDLLMGSVATKVLHLATVPVTFVK
;
A
#
# COMPACT_ATOMS: atom_id res chain seq x y z
N MET A 1 12.74 16.18 1.57
CA MET A 1 12.58 14.73 1.39
C MET A 1 11.08 14.42 1.31
N SER A 2 10.61 13.93 0.18
CA SER A 2 9.21 13.57 -0.01
C SER A 2 9.03 12.09 0.34
N ARG A 3 8.12 11.79 1.27
CA ARG A 3 7.78 10.42 1.68
C ARG A 3 6.36 10.10 1.27
N SER A 4 6.20 9.10 0.42
CA SER A 4 4.89 8.66 -0.05
C SER A 4 4.57 7.29 0.53
N LEU A 5 3.35 7.12 1.02
CA LEU A 5 2.82 5.80 1.36
C LEU A 5 2.06 5.25 0.15
N LEU A 6 2.41 4.04 -0.27
CA LEU A 6 1.77 3.33 -1.37
C LEU A 6 1.26 1.97 -0.90
N PRO A 7 -0.03 1.86 -0.56
CA PRO A 7 -0.65 0.57 -0.32
C PRO A 7 -0.71 -0.25 -1.60
N PHE A 8 -0.28 -1.52 -1.53
CA PHE A 8 -0.18 -2.39 -2.70
C PHE A 8 -0.66 -3.80 -2.39
N ASP A 9 -1.71 -4.21 -3.05
CA ASP A 9 -2.34 -5.53 -2.90
C ASP A 9 -2.19 -6.42 -4.15
N GLY A 10 -1.43 -5.98 -5.15
CA GLY A 10 -1.27 -6.67 -6.42
C GLY A 10 -2.43 -6.46 -7.40
N SER A 11 -3.44 -5.67 -7.06
CA SER A 11 -4.56 -5.38 -7.94
C SER A 11 -4.14 -4.50 -9.13
N PRO A 12 -4.92 -4.50 -10.24
CA PRO A 12 -4.69 -3.57 -11.36
C PRO A 12 -4.74 -2.10 -10.92
N ALA A 13 -5.60 -1.75 -9.97
CA ALA A 13 -5.69 -0.39 -9.45
C ALA A 13 -4.43 0.01 -8.65
N ALA A 14 -3.90 -0.90 -7.83
CA ALA A 14 -2.64 -0.68 -7.12
C ALA A 14 -1.46 -0.53 -8.09
N THR A 15 -1.43 -1.32 -9.16
CA THR A 15 -0.42 -1.21 -10.22
C THR A 15 -0.50 0.14 -10.93
N ARG A 16 -1.69 0.65 -11.21
CA ARG A 16 -1.85 2.00 -11.79
C ARG A 16 -1.36 3.10 -10.84
N ALA A 17 -1.63 2.94 -9.54
CA ALA A 17 -1.12 3.87 -8.52
C ALA A 17 0.41 3.87 -8.45
N LEU A 18 1.03 2.68 -8.53
CA LEU A 18 2.48 2.52 -8.61
C LEU A 18 3.04 3.25 -9.84
N ASN A 19 2.50 2.99 -11.02
CA ASN A 19 2.95 3.62 -12.26
C ASN A 19 2.82 5.14 -12.22
N TYR A 20 1.71 5.63 -11.65
CA TYR A 20 1.52 7.07 -11.44
C TYR A 20 2.61 7.66 -10.55
N LEU A 21 2.90 7.00 -9.42
CA LEU A 21 3.91 7.48 -8.47
C LEU A 21 5.31 7.46 -9.09
N VAL A 22 5.67 6.39 -9.80
CA VAL A 22 6.94 6.30 -10.53
C VAL A 22 7.07 7.45 -11.53
N HIS A 23 6.01 7.72 -12.27
CA HIS A 23 5.98 8.82 -13.25
C HIS A 23 6.12 10.19 -12.58
N GLN A 24 5.41 10.41 -11.47
CA GLN A 24 5.47 11.64 -10.69
C GLN A 24 6.87 11.93 -10.20
N VAL A 25 7.53 10.93 -9.58
CA VAL A 25 8.88 11.06 -9.03
C VAL A 25 9.92 11.25 -10.15
N SER A 26 9.79 10.50 -11.25
CA SER A 26 10.74 10.58 -12.39
C SER A 26 10.65 11.91 -13.13
N ASN A 27 9.50 12.55 -13.15
CA ASN A 27 9.29 13.84 -13.81
C ASN A 27 9.54 15.05 -12.89
N ASP A 28 9.74 14.83 -11.60
CA ASP A 28 10.12 15.90 -10.67
C ASP A 28 11.59 16.27 -10.90
N CYS A 29 11.80 17.20 -11.82
CA CYS A 29 13.13 17.69 -12.20
C CYS A 29 13.88 18.38 -11.07
N GLN A 30 13.24 18.63 -9.93
CA GLN A 30 13.86 19.40 -8.87
C GLN A 30 14.68 18.57 -7.89
N ARG A 31 14.31 17.32 -7.59
CA ARG A 31 15.10 16.42 -6.72
C ARG A 31 14.64 14.94 -6.76
N PRO A 32 14.91 14.16 -7.80
CA PRO A 32 14.52 12.74 -7.83
C PRO A 32 15.20 11.90 -6.74
N THR A 33 16.34 12.35 -6.22
CA THR A 33 17.13 11.62 -5.20
C THR A 33 16.61 11.75 -3.77
N GLU A 34 15.61 12.58 -3.52
CA GLU A 34 15.04 12.80 -2.18
C GLU A 34 13.66 12.14 -1.97
N ALA A 35 13.15 11.42 -2.96
CA ALA A 35 11.90 10.70 -2.82
C ALA A 35 12.12 9.34 -2.15
N GLU A 36 11.30 9.05 -1.15
CA GLU A 36 11.24 7.76 -0.47
C GLU A 36 9.82 7.21 -0.53
N VAL A 37 9.67 5.97 -0.98
CA VAL A 37 8.38 5.30 -1.06
C VAL A 37 8.30 4.22 0.01
N HIS A 38 7.32 4.35 0.90
CA HIS A 38 6.91 3.30 1.82
C HIS A 38 5.84 2.45 1.16
N LEU A 39 6.26 1.30 0.66
CA LEU A 39 5.40 0.34 -0.03
C LEU A 39 4.82 -0.63 1.01
N VAL A 40 3.51 -0.69 1.15
CA VAL A 40 2.88 -1.50 2.19
C VAL A 40 1.87 -2.49 1.64
N ASN A 41 2.02 -3.75 2.05
CA ASN A 41 0.99 -4.77 1.92
C ASN A 41 0.30 -4.97 3.26
N ILE A 42 -1.00 -4.78 3.29
CA ILE A 42 -1.82 -4.95 4.48
C ILE A 42 -2.79 -6.07 4.22
N GLN A 43 -2.69 -7.12 5.02
CA GLN A 43 -3.58 -8.27 4.93
C GLN A 43 -4.68 -8.12 5.97
N PRO A 44 -5.96 -8.19 5.55
CA PRO A 44 -7.05 -8.20 6.51
C PRO A 44 -6.89 -9.40 7.44
N LEU A 45 -7.23 -9.21 8.71
CA LEU A 45 -7.37 -10.32 9.64
C LEU A 45 -8.49 -11.19 9.10
N ALA A 46 -8.16 -12.39 8.63
CA ALA A 46 -9.17 -13.41 8.33
C ALA A 46 -9.97 -13.66 9.60
N ASP A 47 -11.23 -14.12 9.47
CA ASP A 47 -12.08 -14.46 10.61
C ASP A 47 -11.26 -15.23 11.65
N GLU A 48 -10.74 -14.48 12.60
CA GLU A 48 -9.68 -14.91 13.53
C GLU A 48 -10.05 -16.20 14.24
N TRP A 49 -11.36 -16.38 14.47
CA TRP A 49 -11.86 -17.49 15.25
C TRP A 49 -11.64 -18.87 14.60
N ILE A 50 -11.78 -18.97 13.28
CA ILE A 50 -11.59 -20.25 12.56
C ILE A 50 -10.11 -20.52 12.32
N VAL A 51 -9.36 -19.51 11.93
CA VAL A 51 -7.96 -19.65 11.54
C VAL A 51 -7.07 -19.87 12.76
N HIS A 52 -7.30 -19.15 13.86
CA HIS A 52 -6.56 -19.32 15.11
C HIS A 52 -6.81 -20.67 15.81
N ARG A 53 -7.90 -21.36 15.48
CA ARG A 53 -8.14 -22.73 15.96
C ARG A 53 -7.33 -23.79 15.21
N LEU A 54 -6.91 -23.46 13.98
CA LEU A 54 -6.28 -24.43 13.07
C LEU A 54 -4.77 -24.27 12.97
N LEU A 55 -4.26 -23.05 13.14
CA LEU A 55 -2.84 -22.75 12.97
C LEU A 55 -2.28 -21.90 14.11
N PRO A 56 -1.07 -22.17 14.59
CA PRO A 56 -0.36 -21.29 15.53
C PRO A 56 -0.13 -19.90 14.96
N GLU A 57 -0.14 -18.88 15.83
CA GLU A 57 0.12 -17.48 15.43
C GLU A 57 1.45 -17.30 14.69
N ALA A 58 2.49 -18.04 15.11
CA ALA A 58 3.79 -17.99 14.45
C ALA A 58 3.73 -18.47 12.99
N GLU A 59 2.93 -19.48 12.69
CA GLU A 59 2.72 -19.95 11.31
C GLU A 59 1.92 -18.96 10.49
N LEU A 60 0.88 -18.36 11.07
CA LEU A 60 0.09 -17.33 10.42
C LEU A 60 0.95 -16.09 10.08
N ALA A 61 1.80 -15.67 11.00
CA ALA A 61 2.72 -14.56 10.78
C ALA A 61 3.72 -14.87 9.65
N THR A 62 4.27 -16.10 9.61
CA THR A 62 5.17 -16.53 8.54
C THR A 62 4.47 -16.58 7.18
N MET A 63 3.27 -17.12 7.12
CA MET A 63 2.47 -17.15 5.89
C MET A 63 2.15 -15.73 5.39
N ALA A 64 1.77 -14.83 6.29
CA ALA A 64 1.49 -13.44 5.97
C ALA A 64 2.74 -12.73 5.43
N GLN A 65 3.89 -12.95 6.04
CA GLN A 65 5.17 -12.39 5.59
C GLN A 65 5.52 -12.90 4.19
N THR A 66 5.46 -14.20 3.96
CA THR A 66 5.76 -14.82 2.66
C THR A 66 4.82 -14.31 1.56
N TYR A 67 3.53 -14.26 1.85
CA TYR A 67 2.53 -13.75 0.91
C TYR A 67 2.75 -12.26 0.60
N GLY A 68 3.00 -11.45 1.61
CA GLY A 68 3.26 -10.02 1.47
C GLY A 68 4.51 -9.74 0.64
N GLU A 69 5.60 -10.45 0.91
CA GLU A 69 6.84 -10.33 0.13
C GLU A 69 6.63 -10.69 -1.34
N ALA A 70 5.94 -11.78 -1.63
CA ALA A 70 5.61 -12.18 -3.00
C ALA A 70 4.72 -11.15 -3.70
N THR A 71 3.77 -10.58 -2.99
CA THR A 71 2.88 -9.54 -3.53
C THR A 71 3.63 -8.25 -3.84
N LEU A 72 4.55 -7.84 -2.99
CA LEU A 72 5.32 -6.60 -3.14
C LEU A 72 6.47 -6.72 -4.15
N ALA A 73 6.98 -7.92 -4.42
CA ALA A 73 8.17 -8.12 -5.24
C ALA A 73 8.13 -7.42 -6.62
N PRO A 74 7.06 -7.48 -7.42
CA PRO A 74 7.00 -6.77 -8.69
C PRO A 74 7.10 -5.25 -8.55
N ALA A 75 6.44 -4.70 -7.53
CA ALA A 75 6.46 -3.26 -7.25
C ALA A 75 7.84 -2.78 -6.77
N VAL A 76 8.50 -3.58 -5.93
CA VAL A 76 9.88 -3.31 -5.49
C VAL A 76 10.82 -3.26 -6.69
N ALA A 77 10.70 -4.23 -7.62
CA ALA A 77 11.53 -4.27 -8.83
C ALA A 77 11.30 -3.04 -9.72
N GLU A 78 10.08 -2.60 -9.88
CA GLU A 78 9.74 -1.42 -10.69
C GLU A 78 10.28 -0.12 -10.07
N LEU A 79 10.10 0.06 -8.77
CA LEU A 79 10.65 1.21 -8.04
C LEU A 79 12.18 1.24 -8.07
N ALA A 80 12.82 0.08 -7.92
CA ALA A 80 14.28 -0.04 -8.01
C ALA A 80 14.79 0.30 -9.41
N ALA A 81 14.11 -0.17 -10.46
CA ALA A 81 14.45 0.17 -11.85
C ALA A 81 14.33 1.67 -12.13
N ALA A 82 13.42 2.36 -11.45
CA ALA A 82 13.26 3.80 -11.51
C ALA A 82 14.25 4.58 -10.60
N GLY A 83 15.11 3.88 -9.85
CA GLY A 83 16.06 4.49 -8.92
C GLY A 83 15.42 5.13 -7.67
N ILE A 84 14.20 4.71 -7.32
CA ILE A 84 13.42 5.26 -6.22
C ILE A 84 13.74 4.48 -4.93
N LYS A 85 14.12 5.21 -3.88
CA LYS A 85 14.34 4.62 -2.56
C LYS A 85 13.04 4.02 -2.02
N THR A 86 13.05 2.74 -1.69
CA THR A 86 11.87 2.00 -1.25
C THR A 86 12.09 1.33 0.09
N VAL A 87 11.11 1.44 0.97
CA VAL A 87 11.03 0.69 2.23
C VAL A 87 9.74 -0.12 2.21
N THR A 88 9.84 -1.42 2.42
CA THR A 88 8.68 -2.32 2.41
C THR A 88 8.13 -2.57 3.80
N HIS A 89 6.82 -2.65 3.91
CA HIS A 89 6.11 -2.98 5.13
C HIS A 89 5.07 -4.05 4.84
N ILE A 90 4.98 -5.05 5.72
CA ILE A 90 3.96 -6.09 5.66
C ILE A 90 3.23 -6.08 6.99
N GLU A 91 1.94 -5.79 6.92
CA GLU A 91 1.08 -5.57 8.08
C GLU A 91 -0.15 -6.48 8.03
N ARG A 92 -0.74 -6.72 9.18
CA ARG A 92 -2.02 -7.41 9.32
C ARG A 92 -2.96 -6.52 10.11
N GLY A 93 -4.20 -6.41 9.68
CA GLY A 93 -5.19 -5.60 10.39
C GLY A 93 -6.25 -4.99 9.47
N GLU A 94 -7.01 -4.07 10.02
CA GLU A 94 -7.95 -3.27 9.24
C GLU A 94 -7.17 -2.30 8.35
N ILE A 95 -7.46 -2.37 7.05
CA ILE A 95 -6.60 -1.78 6.02
C ILE A 95 -6.52 -0.26 6.14
N ALA A 96 -7.65 0.42 6.20
CA ALA A 96 -7.69 1.88 6.22
C ALA A 96 -7.09 2.48 7.50
N GLN A 97 -7.33 1.86 8.65
CA GLN A 97 -6.74 2.28 9.94
C GLN A 97 -5.22 2.06 9.93
N THR A 98 -4.76 0.94 9.38
CA THR A 98 -3.33 0.64 9.26
C THR A 98 -2.64 1.65 8.35
N ILE A 99 -3.25 2.01 7.20
CA ILE A 99 -2.74 3.05 6.31
C ILE A 99 -2.60 4.38 7.07
N SER A 100 -3.64 4.79 7.80
CA SER A 100 -3.63 6.05 8.55
C SER A 100 -2.54 6.05 9.64
N ARG A 101 -2.43 4.96 10.40
CA ARG A 101 -1.40 4.79 11.44
C ARG A 101 0.01 4.88 10.86
N LEU A 102 0.30 4.08 9.84
CA LEU A 102 1.62 4.07 9.19
C LEU A 102 1.98 5.41 8.56
N THR A 103 1.02 6.11 7.98
CA THR A 103 1.24 7.45 7.43
C THR A 103 1.81 8.41 8.49
N GLY A 104 1.27 8.36 9.70
CA GLY A 104 1.75 9.17 10.83
C GLY A 104 3.10 8.68 11.37
N GLU A 105 3.23 7.40 11.65
CA GLU A 105 4.46 6.80 12.21
C GLU A 105 5.68 6.99 11.30
N LEU A 106 5.49 6.81 10.00
CA LEU A 106 6.55 6.95 8.99
C LEU A 106 6.74 8.39 8.51
N ARG A 107 5.92 9.31 9.01
CA ARG A 107 5.93 10.74 8.62
C ARG A 107 5.82 10.91 7.11
N CYS A 108 4.91 10.18 6.50
CA CYS A 108 4.64 10.33 5.08
C CYS A 108 3.92 11.67 4.81
N ASN A 109 4.27 12.29 3.69
CA ASN A 109 3.71 13.57 3.27
C ASN A 109 2.45 13.40 2.42
N GLN A 110 2.25 12.22 1.84
CA GLN A 110 1.11 11.88 0.99
C GLN A 110 0.85 10.38 0.99
N ILE A 111 -0.37 10.04 0.59
CA ILE A 111 -0.78 8.69 0.27
C ILE A 111 -1.11 8.64 -1.23
N VAL A 112 -0.61 7.63 -1.94
CA VAL A 112 -0.99 7.37 -3.33
C VAL A 112 -1.59 5.98 -3.38
N MET A 113 -2.82 5.83 -3.83
CA MET A 113 -3.50 4.54 -3.86
C MET A 113 -4.50 4.43 -5.00
N GLY A 114 -4.81 3.19 -5.38
CA GLY A 114 -5.90 2.91 -6.29
C GLY A 114 -7.26 3.19 -5.66
N THR A 115 -8.24 3.50 -6.49
CA THR A 115 -9.63 3.70 -6.03
C THR A 115 -10.33 2.39 -5.71
N ARG A 116 -9.76 1.23 -6.10
CA ARG A 116 -10.31 -0.12 -5.92
C ARG A 116 -9.23 -1.10 -5.55
N GLY A 117 -9.60 -2.14 -4.79
CA GLY A 117 -8.75 -3.29 -4.52
C GLY A 117 -9.12 -4.50 -5.39
N LEU A 118 -8.93 -5.70 -4.84
CA LEU A 118 -9.23 -6.98 -5.51
C LEU A 118 -10.73 -7.28 -5.63
N SER A 119 -11.59 -6.53 -4.95
CA SER A 119 -13.04 -6.71 -5.01
C SER A 119 -13.64 -6.03 -6.25
N THR A 120 -14.43 -6.78 -7.01
CA THR A 120 -15.08 -6.35 -8.25
C THR A 120 -16.47 -5.77 -7.98
N LEU A 121 -16.58 -4.59 -7.44
CA LEU A 121 -17.84 -3.87 -7.40
C LEU A 121 -17.80 -2.71 -8.40
N GLY A 122 -18.57 -2.84 -9.45
CA GLY A 122 -18.94 -1.89 -10.49
C GLY A 122 -18.09 -0.62 -10.76
N ASP A 123 -18.10 -0.18 -12.00
CA ASP A 123 -17.19 0.86 -12.54
C ASP A 123 -17.35 2.29 -11.98
N LEU A 124 -18.30 2.54 -11.11
CA LEU A 124 -18.72 3.89 -10.73
C LEU A 124 -18.45 4.29 -9.28
N LEU A 125 -18.00 3.37 -8.42
CA LEU A 125 -17.85 3.67 -7.00
C LEU A 125 -16.41 3.50 -6.53
N MET A 126 -15.97 4.45 -5.71
CA MET A 126 -14.74 4.33 -4.94
C MET A 126 -14.87 3.16 -3.95
N GLY A 127 -13.85 2.29 -3.87
CA GLY A 127 -13.86 1.13 -2.99
C GLY A 127 -14.03 1.50 -1.51
N SER A 128 -14.46 0.54 -0.71
CA SER A 128 -14.69 0.75 0.74
C SER A 128 -13.42 1.20 1.48
N VAL A 129 -12.27 0.64 1.13
CA VAL A 129 -10.97 1.03 1.70
C VAL A 129 -10.63 2.48 1.34
N ALA A 130 -10.73 2.84 0.06
CA ALA A 130 -10.45 4.20 -0.41
C ALA A 130 -11.36 5.24 0.28
N THR A 131 -12.64 4.93 0.44
CA THR A 131 -13.59 5.80 1.16
C THR A 131 -13.21 5.97 2.63
N LYS A 132 -12.84 4.92 3.32
CA LYS A 132 -12.38 5.01 4.72
C LYS A 132 -11.08 5.79 4.84
N VAL A 133 -10.12 5.54 3.95
CA VAL A 133 -8.85 6.29 3.93
C VAL A 133 -9.11 7.79 3.75
N LEU A 134 -10.03 8.16 2.86
CA LEU A 134 -10.42 9.57 2.66
C LEU A 134 -10.88 10.22 3.96
N HIS A 135 -11.62 9.51 4.81
CA HIS A 135 -12.09 10.02 6.09
C HIS A 135 -11.02 10.06 7.18
N LEU A 136 -10.06 9.15 7.15
CA LEU A 136 -9.04 9.00 8.20
C LEU A 136 -7.73 9.72 7.89
N ALA A 137 -7.47 10.06 6.64
CA ALA A 137 -6.21 10.64 6.22
C ALA A 137 -6.01 12.05 6.78
N THR A 138 -4.80 12.29 7.28
CA THR A 138 -4.34 13.60 7.77
C THR A 138 -3.36 14.27 6.82
N VAL A 139 -3.07 13.63 5.70
CA VAL A 139 -2.20 14.11 4.62
C VAL A 139 -2.94 14.04 3.30
N PRO A 140 -2.48 14.73 2.26
CA PRO A 140 -3.06 14.61 0.92
C PRO A 140 -3.10 13.16 0.44
N VAL A 141 -4.20 12.78 -0.20
CA VAL A 141 -4.40 11.46 -0.81
C VAL A 141 -4.64 11.62 -2.29
N THR A 142 -3.83 10.95 -3.08
CA THR A 142 -4.03 10.83 -4.52
C THR A 142 -4.67 9.49 -4.83
N PHE A 143 -5.88 9.53 -5.36
CA PHE A 143 -6.60 8.35 -5.83
C PHE A 143 -6.41 8.18 -7.33
N VAL A 144 -5.88 7.02 -7.71
CA VAL A 144 -5.62 6.68 -9.11
C VAL A 144 -6.69 5.71 -9.60
N LYS A 145 -7.38 6.09 -10.68
CA LYS A 145 -8.39 5.26 -11.33
C LYS A 145 -7.76 4.16 -12.19
#